data_2783fb8c954b2b42dcd65dcf7e5bffae
#
_entry.id   2783fb8c954b2b42dcd65dcf7e5bffae
#
_cell.length_a   1.000
_cell.length_b   1.000
_cell.length_c   1.000
_cell.angle_alpha   90.00
_cell.angle_beta   90.00
_cell.angle_gamma   90.00
#
_symmetry.space_group_name_H-M   'P 1'
#
loop_
_entity.id
_entity.type
_entity.pdbx_description
1 polymer ?
#
loop_
_entity_poly.entity_id
_entity_poly.type
_entity_poly.pdbx_seq_one_letter_code
_entity_poly.pdbx_strand_id
1 'polypeptide(L)'
;MKRASERPIGFVDSAVMLNAKLKPGMNLMHVIAMTRALGQLESEKDAQPEIFSWRDGSQSVVRTVFVAGKLQSWTLDRPFLATDITPGEAANS
;
A
#
# COMPACT_ATOMS: atom_id res chain seq x y z
N MET A 1 23.44 -13.25 1.99
CA MET A 1 23.07 -12.88 2.32
C MET A 1 22.33 -12.03 2.21
N LYS A 2 21.84 -11.77 2.40
CA LYS A 2 21.17 -11.07 2.32
C LYS A 2 20.94 -10.10 2.84
N ARG A 3 20.69 -9.35 2.52
CA ARG A 3 20.57 -8.43 3.12
C ARG A 3 19.44 -8.40 3.87
N ALA A 4 19.46 -8.74 4.98
CA ALA A 4 18.35 -8.83 5.84
C ALA A 4 17.72 -7.50 6.06
N SER A 5 18.45 -6.46 5.87
CA SER A 5 17.89 -5.15 6.13
C SER A 5 16.97 -4.69 5.01
N GLU A 6 16.99 -5.40 3.90
CA GLU A 6 16.13 -4.96 2.81
C GLU A 6 14.82 -5.70 2.84
N ARG A 7 13.77 -4.98 2.56
CA ARG A 7 12.45 -5.56 2.57
C ARG A 7 12.08 -6.04 1.21
N PRO A 8 11.26 -7.08 1.11
CA PRO A 8 10.75 -7.49 -0.18
C PRO A 8 9.96 -6.36 -0.82
N ILE A 9 9.89 -6.38 -2.14
CA ILE A 9 9.11 -5.39 -2.85
C ILE A 9 7.67 -5.47 -2.37
N GLY A 10 7.12 -4.30 -2.04
CA GLY A 10 5.74 -4.23 -1.61
C GLY A 10 5.49 -4.64 -0.17
N PHE A 11 6.52 -4.71 0.65
CA PHE A 11 6.32 -5.10 2.03
C PHE A 11 6.62 -3.94 2.98
N VAL A 12 5.76 -3.73 3.98
CA VAL A 12 5.98 -2.72 5.00
C VAL A 12 5.70 -3.34 6.36
N ASP A 13 6.15 -2.68 7.40
CA ASP A 13 5.89 -3.17 8.74
C ASP A 13 4.42 -3.09 9.09
N SER A 14 3.76 -2.04 8.69
CA SER A 14 2.34 -1.87 8.99
C SER A 14 1.68 -1.07 7.89
N ALA A 15 0.79 -1.70 7.18
CA ALA A 15 0.05 -1.00 6.13
C ALA A 15 -0.90 0.02 6.74
N VAL A 16 -1.42 -0.25 7.92
CA VAL A 16 -2.31 0.69 8.59
C VAL A 16 -1.56 1.97 8.93
N MET A 17 -0.33 1.83 9.42
CA MET A 17 0.45 3.01 9.74
C MET A 17 0.85 3.76 8.47
N LEU A 18 1.16 3.05 7.42
CA LEU A 18 1.49 3.70 6.17
C LEU A 18 0.29 4.49 5.68
N ASN A 19 -0.88 3.88 5.72
CA ASN A 19 -2.09 4.54 5.29
C ASN A 19 -2.30 5.85 6.05
N ALA A 20 -1.99 5.85 7.33
CA ALA A 20 -2.17 7.03 8.16
C ALA A 20 -1.18 8.14 7.83
N LYS A 21 -0.04 7.78 7.26
CA LYS A 21 0.99 8.76 6.98
C LYS A 21 0.94 9.31 5.56
N LEU A 22 0.18 8.72 4.69
CA LEU A 22 0.13 9.19 3.32
C LEU A 22 -0.65 10.49 3.20
N LYS A 23 -0.24 11.32 2.26
CA LYS A 23 -0.87 12.60 2.01
C LYS A 23 -0.91 12.88 0.53
N PRO A 24 -1.91 13.60 0.07
CA PRO A 24 -2.00 13.91 -1.35
C PRO A 24 -0.78 14.72 -1.80
N GLY A 25 -0.29 14.44 -2.98
CA GLY A 25 0.84 15.17 -3.54
C GLY A 25 2.20 14.64 -3.13
N MET A 26 2.23 13.67 -2.23
CA MET A 26 3.48 13.07 -1.80
C MET A 26 4.11 12.36 -2.97
N ASN A 27 5.42 12.48 -3.17
CA ASN A 27 5.99 11.81 -4.33
C ASN A 27 6.38 10.38 -3.99
N LEU A 28 6.53 9.59 -5.04
CA LEU A 28 6.78 8.16 -4.86
C LEU A 28 8.06 7.89 -4.09
N MET A 29 9.11 8.66 -4.36
CA MET A 29 10.37 8.42 -3.67
C MET A 29 10.23 8.67 -2.18
N HIS A 30 9.39 9.61 -1.78
CA HIS A 30 9.16 9.85 -0.38
C HIS A 30 8.49 8.63 0.28
N VAL A 31 7.54 8.04 -0.42
CA VAL A 31 6.87 6.86 0.11
C VAL A 31 7.84 5.69 0.21
N ILE A 32 8.69 5.53 -0.79
CA ILE A 32 9.68 4.48 -0.76
C ILE A 32 10.65 4.68 0.41
N ALA A 33 11.08 5.92 0.62
CA ALA A 33 11.99 6.19 1.73
C ALA A 33 11.32 5.93 3.07
N MET A 34 10.05 6.26 3.17
CA MET A 34 9.33 6.09 4.41
C MET A 34 9.08 4.62 4.70
N THR A 35 8.81 3.82 3.68
CA THR A 35 8.52 2.40 3.87
C THR A 35 9.77 1.55 3.81
N ARG A 36 10.84 2.10 3.22
CA ARG A 36 12.06 1.36 3.01
C ARG A 36 11.86 0.17 2.09
N ALA A 37 10.87 0.25 1.23
CA ALA A 37 10.59 -0.81 0.28
C ALA A 37 10.02 -0.22 -0.99
N LEU A 38 10.38 -0.79 -2.10
CA LEU A 38 9.75 -0.42 -3.36
C LEU A 38 8.33 -0.95 -3.35
N GLY A 39 7.42 -0.19 -3.93
CA GLY A 39 6.06 -0.65 -4.04
C GLY A 39 5.92 -1.70 -5.13
N GLN A 40 4.94 -2.57 -4.98
CA GLN A 40 4.64 -3.55 -6.00
C GLN A 40 3.83 -2.85 -7.07
N LEU A 41 4.34 -2.85 -8.31
CA LEU A 41 3.63 -2.17 -9.39
C LEU A 41 2.44 -3.02 -9.79
N GLU A 42 1.26 -2.40 -9.76
CA GLU A 42 0.02 -3.09 -10.10
C GLU A 42 -0.50 -2.68 -11.46
N SER A 43 -0.09 -1.53 -11.97
CA SER A 43 -0.52 -1.11 -13.28
C SER A 43 0.51 -1.55 -14.30
N GLU A 44 0.26 -1.31 -15.54
CA GLU A 44 1.24 -1.64 -16.56
C GLU A 44 2.40 -0.68 -16.49
N LYS A 45 3.57 -1.18 -16.86
CA LYS A 45 4.75 -0.36 -16.83
C LYS A 45 4.55 0.84 -17.75
N ASP A 46 4.93 1.98 -17.26
CA ASP A 46 4.85 3.24 -18.02
C ASP A 46 3.43 3.71 -18.28
N ALA A 47 2.45 3.08 -17.68
CA ALA A 47 1.08 3.55 -17.82
C ALA A 47 0.80 4.61 -16.76
N GLN A 48 -0.20 5.43 -17.05
CA GLN A 48 -0.68 6.41 -16.08
C GLN A 48 -2.14 6.16 -15.85
N PRO A 49 -2.58 6.21 -14.64
CA PRO A 49 -1.79 6.43 -13.42
C PRO A 49 -0.98 5.20 -13.06
N GLU A 50 0.05 5.39 -12.27
CA GLU A 50 0.83 4.26 -11.78
C GLU A 50 0.23 3.82 -10.47
N ILE A 51 0.03 2.53 -10.33
CA ILE A 51 -0.58 1.99 -9.12
C ILE A 51 0.42 1.09 -8.44
N PHE A 52 0.74 1.41 -7.21
CA PHE A 52 1.66 0.63 -6.41
C PHE A 52 0.98 0.17 -5.15
N SER A 53 1.37 -0.98 -4.65
CA SER A 53 0.79 -1.47 -3.42
C SER A 53 1.87 -1.88 -2.44
N TRP A 54 1.57 -1.78 -1.17
CA TRP A 54 2.42 -2.25 -0.10
C TRP A 54 1.55 -3.06 0.85
N ARG A 55 2.08 -4.15 1.35
CA ARG A 55 1.32 -4.98 2.28
C ARG A 55 2.18 -5.31 3.47
N ASP A 56 1.57 -5.68 4.56
CA ASP A 56 2.29 -6.03 5.77
C ASP A 56 2.04 -7.49 6.13
N GLY A 57 2.62 -7.91 7.24
CA GLY A 57 2.49 -9.29 7.65
C GLY A 57 1.09 -9.70 8.07
N SER A 58 0.22 -8.72 8.30
CA SER A 58 -1.15 -9.04 8.66
C SER A 58 -2.03 -9.13 7.42
N GLN A 59 -1.41 -8.98 6.24
CA GLN A 59 -2.09 -9.03 4.96
C GLN A 59 -2.95 -7.81 4.67
N SER A 60 -2.75 -6.76 5.41
CA SER A 60 -3.37 -5.50 5.06
C SER A 60 -2.58 -4.90 3.91
N VAL A 61 -3.25 -4.28 2.96
CA VAL A 61 -2.63 -3.76 1.76
C VAL A 61 -3.03 -2.31 1.55
N VAL A 62 -2.05 -1.45 1.26
CA VAL A 62 -2.33 -0.08 0.87
C VAL A 62 -2.08 -0.01 -0.63
N ARG A 63 -3.07 0.37 -1.38
CA ARG A 63 -2.94 0.52 -2.83
C ARG A 63 -2.94 2.01 -3.12
N THR A 64 -1.91 2.48 -3.81
CA THR A 64 -1.73 3.90 -4.05
C THR A 64 -1.80 4.20 -5.52
N VAL A 65 -2.28 5.38 -5.84
CA VAL A 65 -2.40 5.82 -7.22
C VAL A 65 -1.55 7.07 -7.38
N PHE A 66 -0.55 6.99 -8.25
CA PHE A 66 0.33 8.11 -8.52
C PHE A 66 0.12 8.62 -9.93
N VAL A 67 0.08 9.92 -10.07
CA VAL A 67 -0.03 10.55 -11.37
C VAL A 67 1.16 11.50 -11.50
N ALA A 68 1.96 11.30 -12.53
CA ALA A 68 3.15 12.10 -12.76
C ALA A 68 4.06 12.10 -11.52
N GLY A 69 4.14 10.98 -10.84
CA GLY A 69 5.02 10.83 -9.70
C GLY A 69 4.46 11.35 -8.39
N LYS A 70 3.24 11.85 -8.38
CA LYS A 70 2.63 12.39 -7.17
C LYS A 70 1.44 11.57 -6.74
N LEU A 71 1.34 11.35 -5.45
CA LEU A 71 0.25 10.54 -4.90
C LEU A 71 -1.07 11.27 -5.06
N GLN A 72 -2.01 10.63 -5.73
CA GLN A 72 -3.30 11.22 -5.96
C GLN A 72 -4.33 10.67 -5.00
N SER A 73 -4.30 9.37 -4.78
CA SER A 73 -5.25 8.75 -3.86
C SER A 73 -4.68 7.43 -3.38
N TRP A 74 -5.27 6.87 -2.37
CA TRP A 74 -4.87 5.58 -1.86
C TRP A 74 -6.00 4.95 -1.08
N THR A 75 -5.93 3.63 -0.92
CA THR A 75 -6.95 2.87 -0.24
C THR A 75 -6.28 1.83 0.63
N LEU A 76 -6.82 1.61 1.80
CA LEU A 76 -6.34 0.56 2.69
C LEU A 76 -7.31 -0.59 2.63
N ASP A 77 -6.80 -1.77 2.26
CA ASP A 77 -7.59 -3.00 2.26
C ASP A 77 -7.10 -3.85 3.39
N ARG A 78 -7.98 -4.23 4.28
CA ARG A 78 -7.60 -5.07 5.40
C ARG A 78 -8.19 -6.45 5.20
N PRO A 79 -7.54 -7.48 5.72
CA PRO A 79 -8.05 -8.82 5.52
C PRO A 79 -9.39 -8.97 6.18
N PHE A 80 -10.21 -9.82 5.58
CA PHE A 80 -11.52 -10.03 6.08
C PHE A 80 -11.48 -11.29 6.91
N LEU A 81 -11.61 -11.17 8.19
CA LEU A 81 -11.59 -12.31 9.07
C LEU A 81 -12.98 -12.79 9.33
N ALA A 82 -13.13 -14.08 9.49
CA ALA A 82 -14.45 -14.63 9.72
C ALA A 82 -15.11 -14.01 10.92
N THR A 83 -14.33 -13.72 11.94
CA THR A 83 -14.91 -13.14 13.12
C THR A 83 -15.32 -11.72 12.93
N ASP A 84 -14.88 -11.10 11.87
CA ASP A 84 -15.25 -9.75 11.61
C ASP A 84 -16.49 -9.66 10.78
N ILE A 85 -17.02 -10.74 10.33
CA ILE A 85 -18.15 -10.70 9.45
C ILE A 85 -19.39 -10.50 10.25
N THR A 86 -20.01 -9.37 10.05
CA THR A 86 -21.31 -9.18 10.58
C THR A 86 -22.18 -8.94 9.40
N PRO A 87 -23.35 -9.49 9.39
CA PRO A 87 -24.16 -9.45 8.22
C PRO A 87 -24.36 -8.07 7.66
N GLY A 88 -24.64 -7.18 8.46
CA GLY A 88 -24.93 -5.88 7.95
C GLY A 88 -23.75 -5.16 7.48
N GLU A 89 -22.64 -5.27 8.21
CA GLU A 89 -21.59 -4.54 7.79
C GLU A 89 -20.91 -5.10 6.68
N ALA A 90 -20.92 -6.38 6.59
CA ALA A 90 -20.29 -6.98 5.48
C ALA A 90 -20.98 -6.57 4.21
N ALA A 91 -22.23 -6.41 4.25
CA ALA A 91 -22.91 -6.06 3.05
C ALA A 91 -22.67 -4.70 2.62
N ASN A 92 -22.39 -3.85 3.55
CA ASN A 92 -22.26 -2.53 3.14
C ASN A 92 -20.92 -2.06 3.24
N SER A 93 -20.13 -2.83 3.61
CA SER A 93 -18.83 -2.31 3.72
C SER A 93 -17.98 -2.79 3.08
#